data_f534ef48897b297edf2c8c81d9a97ec1
#
_entry.id   f534ef48897b297edf2c8c81d9a97ec1
#
_cell.length_a   1.000
_cell.length_b   1.000
_cell.length_c   1.000
_cell.angle_alpha   90.00
_cell.angle_beta   90.00
_cell.angle_gamma   90.00
#
_symmetry.space_group_name_H-M   'P 1'
#
loop_
_entity.id
_entity.type
_entity.pdbx_description
1 polymer ?
#
loop_
_entity_poly.entity_id
_entity_poly.type
_entity_poly.pdbx_seq_one_letter_code
_entity_poly.pdbx_strand_id
1 'polypeptide(L)'
;MNKKLNKKMKIDRRVTYYLMIDTETANTQLIDGKLWMNDAQVYDVGFAIVDRYGRVYVRFSVVVTEVFDGMADLMESAYYANKIPQYHAQLANGSRVRMTLMQVRRLILSLMEEYNVRAVIAHNARFDWNALNVTQRYVTKSQYRHFFPYGTEIWDTMKMAKDVFADRPTYKRFCEKHGYMTKHKTPRPQLTAEVLYRYLTNNPEFVEAHTGLEDVEIETQIFVACMAAHKKMRRKLWED
;
A
#
# COMPACT_ATOMS: atom_id res chain seq x y z
N MET A 1 -22.87 -4.13 36.90
CA MET A 1 -23.12 -3.97 35.44
C MET A 1 -22.34 -2.78 34.92
N ASN A 2 -21.26 -3.01 34.20
CA ASN A 2 -20.32 -2.00 33.77
C ASN A 2 -20.84 -1.21 32.57
N LYS A 3 -21.30 0.03 32.81
CA LYS A 3 -21.58 1.06 31.78
C LYS A 3 -20.32 1.88 31.48
N LYS A 4 -19.23 1.24 31.05
CA LYS A 4 -18.01 1.93 30.61
C LYS A 4 -17.43 1.25 29.36
N LEU A 5 -18.15 1.30 28.22
CA LEU A 5 -17.54 1.07 26.91
C LEU A 5 -18.46 1.68 25.85
N ASN A 6 -18.17 2.90 25.44
CA ASN A 6 -18.33 3.44 24.10
C ASN A 6 -18.15 4.97 24.13
N LYS A 7 -16.96 5.41 24.58
CA LYS A 7 -16.56 6.76 24.22
C LYS A 7 -16.06 6.64 22.78
N LYS A 8 -16.96 6.83 21.79
CA LYS A 8 -16.55 6.99 20.39
C LYS A 8 -15.40 7.99 20.38
N MET A 9 -14.23 7.58 19.91
CA MET A 9 -13.07 8.45 19.85
C MET A 9 -13.46 9.64 18.98
N LYS A 10 -13.50 10.83 19.53
CA LYS A 10 -13.93 12.02 18.81
C LYS A 10 -12.86 12.39 17.80
N ILE A 11 -13.17 12.28 16.52
CA ILE A 11 -12.23 12.62 15.46
C ILE A 11 -11.94 14.12 15.50
N ASP A 12 -10.66 14.48 15.58
CA ASP A 12 -10.25 15.89 15.57
C ASP A 12 -10.28 16.46 14.15
N ARG A 13 -11.25 17.30 13.86
CA ARG A 13 -11.44 17.92 12.54
C ARG A 13 -10.33 18.92 12.15
N ARG A 14 -9.39 19.23 13.03
CA ARG A 14 -8.23 20.08 12.73
C ARG A 14 -7.07 19.27 12.13
N VAL A 15 -7.11 17.95 12.24
CA VAL A 15 -6.12 17.03 11.68
C VAL A 15 -6.49 16.72 10.24
N THR A 16 -5.50 16.72 9.35
CA THR A 16 -5.65 16.21 7.99
C THR A 16 -5.29 14.73 7.98
N TYR A 17 -6.25 13.90 7.57
CA TYR A 17 -6.10 12.45 7.53
C TYR A 17 -5.84 11.96 6.11
N TYR A 18 -5.10 10.88 6.01
CA TYR A 18 -4.75 10.18 4.78
C TYR A 18 -5.04 8.70 4.95
N LEU A 19 -5.43 8.02 3.88
CA LEU A 19 -5.51 6.57 3.82
C LEU A 19 -4.26 6.04 3.13
N MET A 20 -3.38 5.38 3.88
CA MET A 20 -2.31 4.57 3.31
C MET A 20 -2.88 3.21 2.93
N ILE A 21 -2.51 2.67 1.77
CA ILE A 21 -2.96 1.36 1.29
C ILE A 21 -1.85 0.69 0.49
N ASP A 22 -1.71 -0.60 0.71
CA ASP A 22 -0.86 -1.49 -0.09
C ASP A 22 -1.59 -2.80 -0.37
N THR A 23 -1.30 -3.44 -1.52
CA THR A 23 -1.97 -4.65 -1.96
C THR A 23 -1.00 -5.70 -2.47
N GLU A 24 -1.18 -6.95 -2.03
CA GLU A 24 -0.50 -8.10 -2.61
C GLU A 24 -1.38 -8.83 -3.61
N THR A 25 -0.79 -9.27 -4.70
CA THR A 25 -1.52 -9.86 -5.82
C THR A 25 -1.02 -11.26 -6.15
N ALA A 26 -1.97 -12.10 -6.57
CA ALA A 26 -1.69 -13.36 -7.23
C ALA A 26 -1.92 -13.22 -8.74
N ASN A 27 -0.99 -13.76 -9.54
CA ASN A 27 -1.06 -13.77 -10.99
C ASN A 27 -0.17 -14.88 -11.53
N THR A 28 -0.70 -15.70 -12.41
CA THR A 28 0.01 -16.83 -13.03
C THR A 28 0.53 -16.53 -14.42
N GLN A 29 0.06 -15.48 -15.07
CA GLN A 29 0.42 -15.22 -16.45
C GLN A 29 1.72 -14.45 -16.57
N LEU A 30 2.66 -15.04 -17.31
CA LEU A 30 3.89 -14.37 -17.74
C LEU A 30 3.80 -14.12 -19.25
N ILE A 31 3.84 -12.86 -19.65
CA ILE A 31 3.98 -12.47 -21.07
C ILE A 31 5.36 -11.84 -21.22
N ASP A 32 6.17 -12.44 -22.13
CA ASP A 32 7.57 -12.03 -22.34
C ASP A 32 8.41 -11.97 -21.04
N GLY A 33 8.18 -12.92 -20.12
CA GLY A 33 8.86 -12.99 -18.84
C GLY A 33 8.45 -11.92 -17.83
N LYS A 34 7.38 -11.18 -18.10
CA LYS A 34 6.81 -10.17 -17.18
C LYS A 34 5.41 -10.57 -16.75
N LEU A 35 5.09 -10.30 -15.50
CA LEU A 35 3.74 -10.51 -14.98
C LEU A 35 2.73 -9.66 -15.75
N TRP A 36 1.65 -10.30 -16.21
CA TRP A 36 0.55 -9.64 -16.90
C TRP A 36 -0.41 -9.02 -15.88
N MET A 37 -0.19 -7.74 -15.57
CA MET A 37 -0.94 -7.04 -14.50
C MET A 37 -2.44 -6.92 -14.73
N ASN A 38 -2.93 -7.12 -15.96
CA ASN A 38 -4.37 -7.06 -16.24
C ASN A 38 -5.17 -8.22 -15.62
N ASP A 39 -4.49 -9.28 -15.18
CA ASP A 39 -5.12 -10.45 -14.52
C ASP A 39 -4.72 -10.57 -13.04
N ALA A 40 -3.98 -9.60 -12.52
CA ALA A 40 -3.58 -9.59 -11.13
C ALA A 40 -4.80 -9.53 -10.21
N GLN A 41 -4.92 -10.51 -9.29
CA GLN A 41 -5.99 -10.58 -8.31
C GLN A 41 -5.45 -10.25 -6.92
N VAL A 42 -6.04 -9.26 -6.28
CA VAL A 42 -5.66 -8.84 -4.92
C VAL A 42 -6.14 -9.88 -3.91
N TYR A 43 -5.20 -10.47 -3.17
CA TYR A 43 -5.51 -11.40 -2.09
C TYR A 43 -5.25 -10.83 -0.70
N ASP A 44 -4.38 -9.82 -0.58
CA ASP A 44 -4.08 -9.14 0.69
C ASP A 44 -4.24 -7.62 0.51
N VAL A 45 -4.84 -6.98 1.50
CA VAL A 45 -5.00 -5.53 1.56
C VAL A 45 -4.60 -5.05 2.95
N GLY A 46 -3.50 -4.32 3.01
CA GLY A 46 -3.12 -3.54 4.18
C GLY A 46 -3.59 -2.10 4.03
N PHE A 47 -4.17 -1.51 5.08
CA PHE A 47 -4.46 -0.09 5.05
C PHE A 47 -4.48 0.54 6.44
N ALA A 48 -4.17 1.84 6.49
CA ALA A 48 -4.18 2.62 7.71
C ALA A 48 -4.67 4.05 7.47
N ILE A 49 -5.39 4.61 8.45
CA ILE A 49 -5.64 6.05 8.53
C ILE A 49 -4.51 6.68 9.32
N VAL A 50 -3.82 7.60 8.70
CA VAL A 50 -2.67 8.30 9.30
C VAL A 50 -2.80 9.82 9.15
N ASP A 51 -2.02 10.57 9.92
CA ASP A 51 -1.80 11.99 9.69
C ASP A 51 -0.45 12.27 8.99
N ARG A 52 -0.17 13.53 8.71
CA ARG A 52 1.07 13.97 8.07
C ARG A 52 2.35 13.66 8.85
N TYR A 53 2.23 13.29 10.13
CA TYR A 53 3.33 12.95 11.02
C TYR A 53 3.49 11.44 11.21
N GLY A 54 2.64 10.63 10.53
CA GLY A 54 2.67 9.17 10.62
C GLY A 54 1.98 8.60 11.85
N ARG A 55 1.22 9.40 12.59
CA ARG A 55 0.40 8.87 13.68
C ARG A 55 -0.72 8.04 13.09
N VAL A 56 -0.81 6.78 13.52
CA VAL A 56 -1.84 5.83 13.08
C VAL A 56 -3.08 5.95 13.96
N TYR A 57 -4.23 6.10 13.35
CA TYR A 57 -5.55 6.19 14.01
C TYR A 57 -6.36 4.91 13.86
N VAL A 58 -6.25 4.27 12.71
CA VAL A 58 -6.90 3.00 12.36
C VAL A 58 -5.94 2.21 11.49
N ARG A 59 -5.90 0.89 11.64
CA ARG A 59 -5.15 0.00 10.76
C ARG A 59 -5.86 -1.33 10.60
N PHE A 60 -5.77 -1.93 9.41
CA PHE A 60 -6.33 -3.22 9.07
C PHE A 60 -5.38 -4.01 8.19
N SER A 61 -5.36 -5.31 8.42
CA SER A 61 -4.73 -6.31 7.59
C SER A 61 -5.80 -7.34 7.18
N VAL A 62 -6.07 -7.45 5.89
CA VAL A 62 -7.25 -8.17 5.38
C VAL A 62 -6.86 -9.09 4.25
N VAL A 63 -7.30 -10.36 4.30
CA VAL A 63 -7.32 -11.21 3.11
C VAL A 63 -8.66 -11.12 2.40
N VAL A 64 -8.62 -11.05 1.07
CA VAL A 64 -9.80 -11.02 0.19
C VAL A 64 -10.26 -12.46 -0.05
N THR A 65 -11.39 -12.83 0.55
CA THR A 65 -11.84 -14.24 0.58
C THR A 65 -12.09 -14.83 -0.80
N GLU A 66 -12.57 -14.05 -1.76
CA GLU A 66 -12.82 -14.50 -3.12
C GLU A 66 -11.55 -14.99 -3.81
N VAL A 67 -10.39 -14.41 -3.46
CA VAL A 67 -9.09 -14.78 -4.03
C VAL A 67 -8.37 -15.73 -3.10
N PHE A 68 -8.15 -15.34 -1.84
CA PHE A 68 -7.34 -16.11 -0.89
C PHE A 68 -7.90 -17.50 -0.58
N ASP A 69 -9.21 -17.60 -0.35
CA ASP A 69 -9.88 -18.88 -0.04
C ASP A 69 -10.50 -19.50 -1.30
N GLY A 70 -10.93 -18.68 -2.27
CA GLY A 70 -11.71 -19.13 -3.43
C GLY A 70 -10.89 -19.49 -4.67
N MET A 71 -9.58 -19.14 -4.73
CA MET A 71 -8.71 -19.39 -5.90
C MET A 71 -7.41 -20.07 -5.47
N ALA A 72 -7.51 -21.30 -4.91
CA ALA A 72 -6.37 -22.02 -4.36
C ALA A 72 -5.21 -22.17 -5.36
N ASP A 73 -5.51 -22.61 -6.58
CA ASP A 73 -4.48 -22.78 -7.63
C ASP A 73 -3.75 -21.47 -7.95
N LEU A 74 -4.48 -20.34 -7.94
CA LEU A 74 -3.91 -19.03 -8.16
C LEU A 74 -3.02 -18.62 -6.97
N MET A 75 -3.44 -18.91 -5.75
CA MET A 75 -2.68 -18.62 -4.54
C MET A 75 -1.39 -19.44 -4.45
N GLU A 76 -1.40 -20.70 -4.86
CA GLU A 76 -0.20 -21.54 -4.94
C GLU A 76 0.84 -21.01 -5.93
N SER A 77 0.39 -20.31 -6.97
CA SER A 77 1.23 -19.66 -7.98
C SER A 77 1.64 -18.23 -7.62
N ALA A 78 1.12 -17.66 -6.55
CA ALA A 78 1.46 -16.31 -6.13
C ALA A 78 2.95 -16.18 -5.83
N TYR A 79 3.55 -15.04 -6.16
CA TYR A 79 4.97 -14.79 -5.91
C TYR A 79 5.37 -15.03 -4.45
N TYR A 80 4.46 -14.70 -3.52
CA TYR A 80 4.66 -14.88 -2.08
C TYR A 80 3.89 -16.07 -1.49
N ALA A 81 3.64 -17.12 -2.30
CA ALA A 81 2.91 -18.32 -1.86
C ALA A 81 3.55 -19.00 -0.62
N ASN A 82 4.87 -18.89 -0.48
CA ASN A 82 5.59 -19.38 0.70
C ASN A 82 5.17 -18.71 2.02
N LYS A 83 4.47 -17.57 1.98
CA LYS A 83 3.96 -16.84 3.15
C LYS A 83 2.54 -17.27 3.57
N ILE A 84 1.86 -18.08 2.78
CA ILE A 84 0.50 -18.57 3.09
C ILE A 84 0.39 -19.13 4.52
N PRO A 85 1.35 -19.93 5.04
CA PRO A 85 1.30 -20.39 6.43
C PRO A 85 1.30 -19.24 7.46
N GLN A 86 2.05 -18.15 7.21
CA GLN A 86 2.04 -16.95 8.06
C GLN A 86 0.66 -16.28 8.04
N TYR A 87 0.02 -16.19 6.87
CA TYR A 87 -1.33 -15.65 6.77
C TYR A 87 -2.34 -16.47 7.59
N HIS A 88 -2.28 -17.80 7.52
CA HIS A 88 -3.13 -18.65 8.34
C HIS A 88 -2.90 -18.45 9.85
N ALA A 89 -1.65 -18.32 10.29
CA ALA A 89 -1.33 -18.05 11.69
C ALA A 89 -1.87 -16.67 12.14
N GLN A 90 -1.75 -15.65 11.30
CA GLN A 90 -2.27 -14.30 11.57
C GLN A 90 -3.81 -14.26 11.61
N LEU A 91 -4.47 -15.04 10.75
CA LEU A 91 -5.92 -15.21 10.78
C LEU A 91 -6.38 -15.94 12.06
N ALA A 92 -5.63 -16.95 12.49
CA ALA A 92 -5.95 -17.70 13.70
C ALA A 92 -5.80 -16.86 14.99
N ASN A 93 -4.82 -15.98 15.05
CA ASN A 93 -4.60 -15.10 16.22
C ASN A 93 -5.36 -13.77 16.15
N GLY A 94 -6.11 -13.50 15.05
CA GLY A 94 -6.93 -12.30 14.87
C GLY A 94 -6.17 -11.02 14.48
N SER A 95 -4.88 -11.11 14.18
CA SER A 95 -4.11 -9.95 13.69
C SER A 95 -4.41 -9.62 12.22
N ARG A 96 -5.01 -10.56 11.50
CA ARG A 96 -5.53 -10.42 10.13
C ARG A 96 -6.96 -10.93 10.08
N VAL A 97 -7.79 -10.36 9.22
CA VAL A 97 -9.20 -10.74 9.09
C VAL A 97 -9.56 -11.14 7.67
N ARG A 98 -10.60 -11.98 7.54
CA ARG A 98 -11.20 -12.33 6.26
C ARG A 98 -12.32 -11.35 5.91
N MET A 99 -12.29 -10.81 4.70
CA MET A 99 -13.40 -10.01 4.17
C MET A 99 -13.56 -10.28 2.67
N THR A 100 -14.79 -10.16 2.18
CA THR A 100 -15.00 -10.05 0.73
C THR A 100 -14.47 -8.71 0.23
N LEU A 101 -14.07 -8.62 -1.04
CA LEU A 101 -13.60 -7.36 -1.61
C LEU A 101 -14.60 -6.22 -1.41
N MET A 102 -15.89 -6.51 -1.51
CA MET A 102 -16.93 -5.50 -1.29
C MET A 102 -17.05 -5.07 0.17
N GLN A 103 -16.76 -5.95 1.13
CA GLN A 103 -16.69 -5.57 2.55
C GLN A 103 -15.48 -4.68 2.80
N VAL A 104 -14.31 -5.01 2.24
CA VAL A 104 -13.10 -4.17 2.29
C VAL A 104 -13.42 -2.78 1.74
N ARG A 105 -14.01 -2.72 0.53
CA ARG A 105 -14.37 -1.46 -0.10
C ARG A 105 -15.32 -0.61 0.77
N ARG A 106 -16.36 -1.22 1.32
CA ARG A 106 -17.34 -0.52 2.18
C ARG A 106 -16.67 0.03 3.43
N LEU A 107 -15.81 -0.76 4.08
CA LEU A 107 -15.06 -0.34 5.26
C LEU A 107 -14.15 0.85 4.95
N ILE A 108 -13.37 0.75 3.88
CA ILE A 108 -12.47 1.84 3.44
C ILE A 108 -13.26 3.12 3.17
N LEU A 109 -14.35 3.05 2.38
CA LEU A 109 -15.15 4.23 2.05
C LEU A 109 -15.81 4.84 3.29
N SER A 110 -16.29 4.03 4.22
CA SER A 110 -16.85 4.51 5.50
C SER A 110 -15.80 5.24 6.34
N LEU A 111 -14.59 4.71 6.41
CA LEU A 111 -13.48 5.36 7.12
C LEU A 111 -13.03 6.65 6.41
N MET A 112 -12.98 6.65 5.08
CA MET A 112 -12.65 7.85 4.32
C MET A 112 -13.65 8.99 4.58
N GLU A 113 -14.93 8.67 4.66
CA GLU A 113 -16.00 9.63 5.00
C GLU A 113 -15.89 10.07 6.46
N GLU A 114 -15.79 9.13 7.41
CA GLU A 114 -15.74 9.39 8.84
C GLU A 114 -14.57 10.31 9.21
N TYR A 115 -13.36 10.04 8.68
CA TYR A 115 -12.14 10.82 8.93
C TYR A 115 -12.00 12.02 7.99
N ASN A 116 -12.87 12.21 7.01
CA ASN A 116 -12.72 13.21 5.96
C ASN A 116 -11.33 13.12 5.30
N VAL A 117 -10.98 11.93 4.81
CA VAL A 117 -9.67 11.61 4.25
C VAL A 117 -9.35 12.52 3.06
N ARG A 118 -8.18 13.15 3.08
CA ARG A 118 -7.72 14.07 2.05
C ARG A 118 -7.31 13.37 0.76
N ALA A 119 -6.61 12.24 0.88
CA ALA A 119 -6.13 11.46 -0.24
C ALA A 119 -5.88 10.00 0.17
N VAL A 120 -5.98 9.10 -0.80
CA VAL A 120 -5.48 7.72 -0.73
C VAL A 120 -4.03 7.73 -1.20
N ILE A 121 -3.15 7.04 -0.49
CA ILE A 121 -1.71 7.06 -0.73
C ILE A 121 -1.18 5.64 -0.82
N ALA A 122 -0.35 5.35 -1.83
CA ALA A 122 0.38 4.11 -1.98
C ALA A 122 1.77 4.38 -2.58
N HIS A 123 2.67 3.40 -2.53
CA HIS A 123 3.96 3.48 -3.19
C HIS A 123 3.89 2.82 -4.57
N ASN A 124 4.15 3.56 -5.64
CA ASN A 124 3.82 3.14 -7.00
C ASN A 124 2.31 2.91 -7.17
N ALA A 125 1.53 3.85 -6.69
CA ALA A 125 0.06 3.78 -6.54
C ALA A 125 -0.72 3.34 -7.79
N ARG A 126 -0.10 3.36 -8.97
CA ARG A 126 -0.70 2.83 -10.20
C ARG A 126 -0.91 1.33 -10.13
N PHE A 127 0.00 0.63 -9.44
CA PHE A 127 -0.11 -0.82 -9.23
C PHE A 127 -1.38 -1.15 -8.45
N ASP A 128 -1.52 -0.60 -7.25
CA ASP A 128 -2.66 -0.85 -6.35
C ASP A 128 -3.98 -0.43 -6.96
N TRP A 129 -3.99 0.75 -7.60
CA TRP A 129 -5.15 1.23 -8.34
C TRP A 129 -5.61 0.23 -9.40
N ASN A 130 -4.70 -0.26 -10.21
CA ASN A 130 -5.03 -1.21 -11.27
C ASN A 130 -5.47 -2.56 -10.70
N ALA A 131 -4.72 -3.11 -9.73
CA ALA A 131 -4.99 -4.40 -9.13
C ALA A 131 -6.37 -4.44 -8.45
N LEU A 132 -6.71 -3.42 -7.64
CA LEU A 132 -8.02 -3.30 -7.02
C LEU A 132 -9.16 -3.21 -8.05
N ASN A 133 -8.98 -2.45 -9.11
CA ASN A 133 -9.98 -2.31 -10.17
C ASN A 133 -10.16 -3.60 -10.98
N VAL A 134 -9.07 -4.30 -11.29
CA VAL A 134 -9.12 -5.60 -11.99
C VAL A 134 -9.84 -6.62 -11.12
N THR A 135 -9.44 -6.76 -9.86
CA THR A 135 -10.05 -7.70 -8.91
C THR A 135 -11.54 -7.40 -8.72
N GLN A 136 -11.93 -6.12 -8.55
CA GLN A 136 -13.32 -5.75 -8.40
C GLN A 136 -14.18 -6.19 -9.60
N ARG A 137 -13.71 -5.97 -10.80
CA ARG A 137 -14.44 -6.39 -12.02
C ARG A 137 -14.56 -7.90 -12.13
N TYR A 138 -13.50 -8.61 -11.72
CA TYR A 138 -13.46 -10.06 -11.79
C TYR A 138 -14.39 -10.72 -10.75
N VAL A 139 -14.26 -10.35 -9.47
CA VAL A 139 -14.94 -11.06 -8.38
C VAL A 139 -16.38 -10.61 -8.13
N THR A 140 -16.75 -9.37 -8.45
CA THR A 140 -18.04 -8.81 -8.02
C THR A 140 -19.08 -8.73 -9.12
N LYS A 141 -18.71 -8.81 -10.39
CA LYS A 141 -19.58 -8.44 -11.53
C LYS A 141 -20.25 -7.06 -11.34
N SER A 142 -19.63 -6.19 -10.55
CA SER A 142 -20.18 -4.90 -10.16
C SER A 142 -20.26 -3.95 -11.35
N GLN A 143 -21.32 -3.15 -11.38
CA GLN A 143 -21.43 -2.01 -12.29
C GLN A 143 -20.36 -0.94 -12.03
N TYR A 144 -19.78 -0.89 -10.82
CA TYR A 144 -18.69 0.03 -10.48
C TYR A 144 -17.41 -0.44 -11.15
N ARG A 145 -16.89 0.37 -12.08
CA ARG A 145 -15.63 0.08 -12.78
C ARG A 145 -14.40 0.30 -11.92
N HIS A 146 -14.52 1.16 -10.92
CA HIS A 146 -13.42 1.58 -10.06
C HIS A 146 -13.69 1.26 -8.61
N PHE A 147 -12.66 0.77 -7.92
CA PHE A 147 -12.72 0.48 -6.50
C PHE A 147 -12.98 1.76 -5.68
N PHE A 148 -12.25 2.83 -5.96
CA PHE A 148 -12.48 4.14 -5.36
C PHE A 148 -13.50 4.94 -6.18
N PRO A 149 -14.32 5.80 -5.53
CA PRO A 149 -15.23 6.71 -6.21
C PRO A 149 -14.52 7.67 -7.15
N TYR A 150 -15.23 8.14 -8.16
CA TYR A 150 -14.71 9.20 -9.02
C TYR A 150 -14.40 10.45 -8.21
N GLY A 151 -13.27 11.11 -8.56
CA GLY A 151 -12.79 12.31 -7.85
C GLY A 151 -11.96 12.02 -6.59
N THR A 152 -11.78 10.74 -6.19
CA THR A 152 -10.84 10.40 -5.10
C THR A 152 -9.42 10.84 -5.49
N GLU A 153 -8.80 11.68 -4.67
CA GLU A 153 -7.36 12.00 -4.84
C GLU A 153 -6.50 10.79 -4.48
N ILE A 154 -5.67 10.35 -5.43
CA ILE A 154 -4.68 9.29 -5.24
C ILE A 154 -3.30 9.92 -5.32
N TRP A 155 -2.49 9.73 -4.29
CA TRP A 155 -1.11 10.18 -4.22
C TRP A 155 -0.14 9.01 -4.32
N ASP A 156 1.03 9.26 -4.89
CA ASP A 156 2.07 8.26 -5.14
C ASP A 156 3.35 8.68 -4.41
N THR A 157 3.73 7.93 -3.37
CA THR A 157 4.94 8.21 -2.59
C THR A 157 6.22 7.97 -3.39
N MET A 158 6.22 7.14 -4.45
CA MET A 158 7.36 6.99 -5.33
C MET A 158 7.61 8.28 -6.14
N LYS A 159 6.54 8.94 -6.65
CA LYS A 159 6.67 10.25 -7.30
C LYS A 159 7.18 11.30 -6.33
N MET A 160 6.61 11.35 -5.11
CA MET A 160 7.07 12.25 -4.05
C MET A 160 8.54 12.02 -3.73
N ALA A 161 8.95 10.77 -3.51
CA ALA A 161 10.32 10.39 -3.21
C ALA A 161 11.28 10.73 -4.35
N LYS A 162 10.86 10.60 -5.60
CA LYS A 162 11.66 11.00 -6.76
C LYS A 162 12.05 12.47 -6.68
N ASP A 163 11.09 13.35 -6.39
CA ASP A 163 11.35 14.78 -6.32
C ASP A 163 12.11 15.20 -5.05
N VAL A 164 11.99 14.43 -3.98
CA VAL A 164 12.64 14.72 -2.70
C VAL A 164 14.03 14.11 -2.58
N PHE A 165 14.20 12.84 -2.98
CA PHE A 165 15.41 12.06 -2.68
C PHE A 165 16.29 11.78 -3.88
N ALA A 166 15.75 11.60 -5.11
CA ALA A 166 16.52 11.09 -6.25
C ALA A 166 17.80 11.91 -6.53
N ASP A 167 17.74 13.22 -6.36
CA ASP A 167 18.89 14.12 -6.58
C ASP A 167 19.64 14.54 -5.30
N ARG A 168 19.21 14.01 -4.13
CA ARG A 168 19.88 14.31 -2.86
C ARG A 168 21.26 13.65 -2.81
N PRO A 169 22.38 14.39 -2.60
CA PRO A 169 23.71 13.81 -2.62
C PRO A 169 23.93 12.69 -1.62
N THR A 170 23.30 12.78 -0.43
CA THR A 170 23.38 11.75 0.61
C THR A 170 22.69 10.46 0.19
N TYR A 171 21.53 10.54 -0.47
CA TYR A 171 20.80 9.38 -0.99
C TYR A 171 21.55 8.71 -2.15
N LYS A 172 22.09 9.51 -3.09
CA LYS A 172 22.91 8.98 -4.19
C LYS A 172 24.10 8.20 -3.66
N ARG A 173 24.87 8.77 -2.74
CA ARG A 173 26.02 8.10 -2.11
C ARG A 173 25.62 6.81 -1.37
N PHE A 174 24.50 6.82 -0.69
CA PHE A 174 23.96 5.62 -0.04
C PHE A 174 23.68 4.53 -1.07
N CYS A 175 22.94 4.85 -2.14
CA CYS A 175 22.60 3.90 -3.20
C CYS A 175 23.86 3.38 -3.94
N GLU A 176 24.84 4.24 -4.24
CA GLU A 176 26.11 3.85 -4.85
C GLU A 176 26.88 2.90 -3.93
N LYS A 177 27.02 3.25 -2.65
CA LYS A 177 27.74 2.44 -1.65
C LYS A 177 27.17 1.04 -1.48
N HIS A 178 25.84 0.89 -1.51
CA HIS A 178 25.16 -0.36 -1.22
C HIS A 178 24.63 -1.09 -2.47
N GLY A 179 24.94 -0.60 -3.68
CA GLY A 179 24.55 -1.25 -4.93
C GLY A 179 23.06 -1.06 -5.32
N TYR A 180 22.40 -0.04 -4.79
CA TYR A 180 20.99 0.27 -5.07
C TYR A 180 20.81 1.24 -6.25
N MET A 181 21.58 1.03 -7.30
CA MET A 181 21.45 1.76 -8.56
C MET A 181 20.67 0.92 -9.58
N THR A 182 19.90 1.58 -10.44
CA THR A 182 19.18 0.90 -11.54
C THR A 182 20.18 0.35 -12.57
N LYS A 183 19.80 -0.77 -13.23
CA LYS A 183 20.62 -1.41 -14.29
C LYS A 183 20.43 -0.78 -15.68
N HIS A 184 20.10 0.52 -15.75
CA HIS A 184 19.95 1.21 -17.02
C HIS A 184 21.27 1.76 -17.54
N LYS A 185 21.34 2.12 -18.83
CA LYS A 185 22.51 2.75 -19.47
C LYS A 185 23.02 3.99 -18.69
N THR A 186 22.09 4.73 -18.08
CA THR A 186 22.39 5.81 -17.14
C THR A 186 21.82 5.39 -15.77
N PRO A 187 22.65 4.83 -14.87
CA PRO A 187 22.18 4.38 -13.56
C PRO A 187 21.60 5.54 -12.73
N ARG A 188 20.52 5.25 -12.04
CA ARG A 188 19.85 6.19 -11.12
C ARG A 188 19.60 5.49 -9.78
N PRO A 189 19.52 6.22 -8.66
CA PRO A 189 19.09 5.64 -7.40
C PRO A 189 17.74 4.93 -7.54
N GLN A 190 17.63 3.71 -7.00
CA GLN A 190 16.35 3.02 -6.91
C GLN A 190 15.43 3.78 -5.96
N LEU A 191 14.12 3.70 -6.22
CA LEU A 191 13.09 4.37 -5.41
C LEU A 191 12.04 3.36 -4.93
N THR A 192 12.42 2.09 -4.75
CA THR A 192 11.55 1.10 -4.12
C THR A 192 11.34 1.45 -2.65
N ALA A 193 10.21 1.03 -2.08
CA ALA A 193 9.89 1.28 -0.67
C ALA A 193 11.01 0.75 0.23
N GLU A 194 11.49 -0.45 -0.02
CA GLU A 194 12.56 -1.08 0.73
C GLU A 194 13.86 -0.25 0.74
N VAL A 195 14.33 0.24 -0.43
CA VAL A 195 15.58 1.01 -0.54
C VAL A 195 15.45 2.38 0.13
N LEU A 196 14.30 3.03 -0.03
CA LEU A 196 14.00 4.29 0.66
C LEU A 196 13.97 4.10 2.18
N TYR A 197 13.32 3.04 2.65
CA TYR A 197 13.25 2.73 4.07
C TYR A 197 14.62 2.40 4.67
N ARG A 198 15.46 1.62 3.97
CA ARG A 198 16.86 1.36 4.34
C ARG A 198 17.64 2.65 4.57
N TYR A 199 17.47 3.61 3.66
CA TYR A 199 18.12 4.92 3.77
C TYR A 199 17.58 5.73 4.95
N LEU A 200 16.27 5.80 5.13
CA LEU A 200 15.63 6.58 6.18
C LEU A 200 15.97 6.07 7.59
N THR A 201 16.10 4.75 7.73
CA THR A 201 16.41 4.09 9.01
C THR A 201 17.90 3.86 9.21
N ASN A 202 18.73 4.19 8.21
CA ASN A 202 20.17 3.85 8.18
C ASN A 202 20.43 2.35 8.43
N ASN A 203 19.54 1.49 7.91
CA ASN A 203 19.64 0.03 8.02
C ASN A 203 19.69 -0.59 6.61
N PRO A 204 20.90 -0.75 6.01
CA PRO A 204 21.03 -1.28 4.66
C PRO A 204 20.63 -2.76 4.52
N GLU A 205 20.61 -3.51 5.63
CA GLU A 205 20.28 -4.94 5.65
C GLU A 205 18.78 -5.21 5.87
N PHE A 206 17.96 -4.16 6.00
CA PHE A 206 16.52 -4.33 6.14
C PHE A 206 15.95 -5.09 4.95
N VAL A 207 15.04 -6.02 5.20
CA VAL A 207 14.29 -6.79 4.19
C VAL A 207 12.81 -6.53 4.38
N GLU A 208 12.16 -6.12 3.32
CA GLU A 208 10.72 -5.87 3.28
C GLU A 208 9.93 -7.17 3.49
N ALA A 209 8.88 -7.11 4.27
CA ALA A 209 8.11 -8.30 4.60
C ALA A 209 7.18 -8.73 3.46
N HIS A 210 6.83 -7.83 2.56
CA HIS A 210 5.88 -8.02 1.47
C HIS A 210 4.56 -8.60 1.96
N THR A 211 3.93 -7.89 2.87
CA THR A 211 2.56 -8.11 3.32
C THR A 211 1.89 -6.76 3.50
N GLY A 212 0.67 -6.61 3.01
CA GLY A 212 0.06 -5.30 2.80
C GLY A 212 0.12 -4.36 4.01
N LEU A 213 -0.12 -4.82 5.26
CA LEU A 213 -0.07 -3.91 6.41
C LEU A 213 1.35 -3.53 6.83
N GLU A 214 2.31 -4.46 6.75
CA GLU A 214 3.71 -4.19 7.10
C GLU A 214 4.33 -3.21 6.09
N ASP A 215 3.96 -3.35 4.82
CA ASP A 215 4.40 -2.44 3.76
C ASP A 215 3.75 -1.05 3.90
N VAL A 216 2.49 -0.96 4.31
CA VAL A 216 1.84 0.31 4.70
C VAL A 216 2.61 1.04 5.80
N GLU A 217 3.18 0.33 6.78
CA GLU A 217 3.97 0.95 7.85
C GLU A 217 5.28 1.56 7.30
N ILE A 218 5.96 0.85 6.38
CA ILE A 218 7.15 1.32 5.67
C ILE A 218 6.83 2.54 4.80
N GLU A 219 5.80 2.44 3.99
CA GLU A 219 5.36 3.50 3.09
C GLU A 219 4.89 4.76 3.83
N THR A 220 4.29 4.58 5.01
CA THR A 220 3.93 5.71 5.90
C THR A 220 5.17 6.48 6.31
N GLN A 221 6.29 5.84 6.61
CA GLN A 221 7.53 6.54 6.96
C GLN A 221 8.12 7.30 5.77
N ILE A 222 8.02 6.72 4.56
CA ILE A 222 8.43 7.40 3.33
C ILE A 222 7.56 8.64 3.09
N PHE A 223 6.24 8.52 3.24
CA PHE A 223 5.30 9.63 3.14
C PHE A 223 5.65 10.75 4.12
N VAL A 224 5.86 10.42 5.39
CA VAL A 224 6.25 11.38 6.44
C VAL A 224 7.56 12.09 6.08
N ALA A 225 8.57 11.36 5.64
CA ALA A 225 9.85 11.93 5.26
C ALA A 225 9.74 12.87 4.04
N CYS A 226 8.90 12.53 3.06
CA CYS A 226 8.59 13.39 1.93
C CYS A 226 7.88 14.68 2.39
N MET A 227 6.87 14.56 3.25
CA MET A 227 6.13 15.72 3.78
C MET A 227 7.01 16.63 4.65
N ALA A 228 7.93 16.06 5.43
CA ALA A 228 8.88 16.81 6.26
C ALA A 228 9.95 17.55 5.47
N ALA A 229 10.18 17.17 4.21
CA ALA A 229 11.17 17.83 3.37
C ALA A 229 10.79 19.27 2.94
N HIS A 230 9.53 19.66 3.11
CA HIS A 230 8.98 20.98 2.74
C HIS A 230 9.30 21.43 1.30
N LYS A 231 9.52 20.45 0.40
CA LYS A 231 9.76 20.70 -1.02
C LYS A 231 8.46 20.70 -1.83
N LYS A 232 8.45 21.49 -2.92
CA LYS A 232 7.47 21.27 -3.98
C LYS A 232 7.75 19.89 -4.60
N MET A 233 6.74 19.03 -4.69
CA MET A 233 6.84 17.68 -5.22
C MET A 233 5.54 17.28 -5.89
N ARG A 234 5.63 16.42 -6.90
CA ARG A 234 4.48 15.78 -7.51
C ARG A 234 3.90 14.77 -6.53
N ARG A 235 2.60 14.71 -6.44
CA ARG A 235 1.91 13.84 -5.50
C ARG A 235 0.87 12.98 -6.17
N LYS A 236 0.12 13.56 -7.12
CA LYS A 236 -1.03 12.90 -7.71
C LYS A 236 -0.61 11.81 -8.69
N LEU A 237 -1.36 10.72 -8.68
CA LEU A 237 -1.12 9.58 -9.56
C LEU A 237 -1.06 9.99 -11.05
N TRP A 238 -1.92 10.93 -11.46
CA TRP A 238 -2.05 11.43 -12.83
C TRP A 238 -1.32 12.74 -13.11
N GLU A 239 -0.42 13.13 -12.23
CA GLU A 239 0.45 14.30 -12.38
C GLU A 239 1.72 13.88 -13.13
N ASP A 240 2.07 14.54 -14.22
CA ASP A 240 3.27 14.29 -15.04
C ASP A 240 4.54 14.97 -14.46
#